data_bd93851beb052ae5ecc047674f77d365
#
_entry.id   bd93851beb052ae5ecc047674f77d365
#
_cell.length_a   1.000
_cell.length_b   1.000
_cell.length_c   1.000
_cell.angle_alpha   90.00
_cell.angle_beta   90.00
_cell.angle_gamma   90.00
#
_symmetry.space_group_name_H-M   'P 1'
#
loop_
_entity.id
_entity.type
_entity.pdbx_description
1 polymer ?
#
loop_
_entity_poly.entity_id
_entity_poly.type
_entity_poly.pdbx_seq_one_letter_code
_entity_poly.pdbx_strand_id
1 'polypeptide(L)'
;VKLITAKRSVFFLLALPLAAASVRIYQTNSAGDAVDIIDPATNKVVMQVKDIEAPHGVTFSPDGTRAYITVEAENTVWFTDTRTAKLIGKVPLSGHPNNIAVSKDGKRLFIAIVTPPGAVDVIDTVAMKNIKSIPIKGAGHNTYVTPDGKFVIAGSVAGKSLNVIDEYTLEPVWDMTFDQGVRCMTIEKAADGSTNRIFTQLSNVHGFAVIDFKTHKEIRRVMLPDEPKRGTVHSAAPSHGIGIAPDGKTLWVNSSRAAGVFAYSMPDLKPLGFVPTASTPDWLTFTPDSKTVYVANAGANYVSAVDMKAMKEVARIPVGEVPKRNGTVVIP
;
A
#
# COMPACT_ATOMS: atom_id res chain seq x y z
N VAL A 1 24.50 74.37 8.59
CA VAL A 1 24.17 73.28 7.73
C VAL A 1 24.51 71.99 8.49
N LYS A 2 23.48 71.25 8.98
CA LYS A 2 23.67 69.94 9.64
C LYS A 2 23.48 68.87 8.60
N LEU A 3 24.52 68.08 8.33
CA LEU A 3 24.40 66.81 7.53
C LEU A 3 23.74 65.74 8.37
N ILE A 4 22.62 65.23 7.87
CA ILE A 4 21.93 64.01 8.40
C ILE A 4 22.50 62.82 7.63
N THR A 5 23.31 62.02 8.30
CA THR A 5 23.80 60.73 7.77
C THR A 5 22.71 59.64 7.97
N ALA A 6 22.08 59.24 6.90
CA ALA A 6 21.12 58.10 6.92
C ALA A 6 21.88 56.75 6.95
N LYS A 7 21.76 56.01 8.06
CA LYS A 7 22.22 54.62 8.16
C LYS A 7 21.29 53.73 7.34
N ARG A 8 21.79 53.17 6.26
CA ARG A 8 21.10 52.09 5.51
C ARG A 8 21.33 50.77 6.25
N SER A 9 20.29 50.25 6.87
CA SER A 9 20.27 48.88 7.39
C SER A 9 20.07 47.92 6.23
N VAL A 10 21.08 47.08 5.96
CA VAL A 10 20.99 45.99 5.00
C VAL A 10 20.39 44.78 5.73
N PHE A 11 19.13 44.44 5.43
CA PHE A 11 18.53 43.18 5.88
C PHE A 11 19.04 42.06 4.99
N PHE A 12 19.90 41.18 5.54
CA PHE A 12 20.20 39.89 4.94
C PHE A 12 19.00 38.95 5.15
N LEU A 13 18.23 38.74 4.12
CA LEU A 13 17.29 37.61 4.08
C LEU A 13 18.11 36.32 3.92
N LEU A 14 18.29 35.60 5.01
CA LEU A 14 18.75 34.20 4.97
C LEU A 14 17.68 33.38 4.29
N ALA A 15 17.86 33.08 3.01
CA ALA A 15 17.08 32.05 2.31
C ALA A 15 17.46 30.70 2.93
N LEU A 16 16.58 30.15 3.78
CA LEU A 16 16.70 28.76 4.21
C LEU A 16 16.57 27.89 2.95
N PRO A 17 17.50 26.93 2.73
CA PRO A 17 17.37 26.04 1.60
C PRO A 17 16.06 25.24 1.79
N LEU A 18 15.16 25.34 0.82
CA LEU A 18 13.99 24.48 0.74
C LEU A 18 14.52 23.05 0.59
N ALA A 19 14.29 22.19 1.58
CA ALA A 19 14.71 20.79 1.50
C ALA A 19 14.07 20.19 0.25
N ALA A 20 14.89 19.61 -0.63
CA ALA A 20 14.37 18.93 -1.82
C ALA A 20 13.48 17.75 -1.40
N ALA A 21 12.32 17.63 -2.03
CA ALA A 21 11.42 16.50 -1.78
C ALA A 21 12.15 15.16 -1.98
N SER A 22 12.00 14.25 -1.04
CA SER A 22 12.69 12.96 -1.05
C SER A 22 11.70 11.80 -1.11
N VAL A 23 11.98 10.83 -1.98
CA VAL A 23 11.21 9.58 -2.05
C VAL A 23 11.70 8.61 -0.99
N ARG A 24 10.79 7.94 -0.28
CA ARG A 24 11.10 6.86 0.66
C ARG A 24 10.15 5.68 0.46
N ILE A 25 10.67 4.48 0.65
CA ILE A 25 9.91 3.25 0.67
C ILE A 25 9.88 2.75 2.11
N TYR A 26 8.68 2.64 2.69
CA TYR A 26 8.46 2.05 4.00
C TYR A 26 8.19 0.56 3.83
N GLN A 27 8.92 -0.28 4.52
CA GLN A 27 8.78 -1.73 4.53
C GLN A 27 8.43 -2.22 5.92
N THR A 28 7.24 -2.77 6.12
CA THR A 28 6.82 -3.38 7.39
C THR A 28 7.33 -4.81 7.48
N ASN A 29 7.89 -5.17 8.65
CA ASN A 29 8.45 -6.49 8.93
C ASN A 29 7.57 -7.22 9.94
N SER A 30 6.63 -8.05 9.49
CA SER A 30 5.51 -8.53 10.31
C SER A 30 5.87 -9.59 11.37
N ALA A 31 7.08 -10.12 11.37
CA ALA A 31 7.62 -10.94 12.45
C ALA A 31 8.74 -10.23 13.23
N GLY A 32 8.94 -8.93 12.97
CA GLY A 32 9.95 -8.09 13.61
C GLY A 32 9.33 -6.97 14.43
N ASP A 33 10.19 -6.08 14.89
CA ASP A 33 9.89 -4.93 15.76
C ASP A 33 10.24 -3.58 15.12
N ALA A 34 10.33 -3.53 13.79
CA ALA A 34 10.70 -2.34 13.07
C ALA A 34 10.02 -2.21 11.69
N VAL A 35 9.87 -0.97 11.23
CA VAL A 35 9.59 -0.65 9.83
C VAL A 35 10.84 -0.04 9.24
N ASP A 36 11.38 -0.68 8.20
CA ASP A 36 12.54 -0.19 7.47
C ASP A 36 12.17 0.90 6.48
N ILE A 37 12.97 1.96 6.41
CA ILE A 37 12.78 3.08 5.49
C ILE A 37 13.94 3.08 4.50
N ILE A 38 13.61 2.76 3.24
CA ILE A 38 14.57 2.61 2.15
C ILE A 38 14.63 3.91 1.35
N ASP A 39 15.84 4.32 1.01
CA ASP A 39 16.10 5.38 0.03
C ASP A 39 16.27 4.77 -1.37
N PRO A 40 15.34 5.00 -2.32
CA PRO A 40 15.43 4.45 -3.66
C PRO A 40 16.59 5.01 -4.49
N ALA A 41 17.17 6.15 -4.13
CA ALA A 41 18.35 6.67 -4.80
C ALA A 41 19.61 5.83 -4.53
N THR A 42 19.67 5.19 -3.36
CA THR A 42 20.83 4.37 -2.93
C THR A 42 20.51 2.89 -2.80
N ASN A 43 19.23 2.52 -2.81
CA ASN A 43 18.74 1.17 -2.50
C ASN A 43 19.24 0.65 -1.14
N LYS A 44 19.22 1.50 -0.12
CA LYS A 44 19.64 1.17 1.24
C LYS A 44 18.58 1.55 2.25
N VAL A 45 18.50 0.80 3.35
CA VAL A 45 17.79 1.23 4.56
C VAL A 45 18.55 2.41 5.15
N VAL A 46 17.86 3.54 5.30
CA VAL A 46 18.46 4.81 5.82
C VAL A 46 17.90 5.22 7.16
N MET A 47 16.75 4.66 7.56
CA MET A 47 16.07 4.97 8.81
C MET A 47 15.13 3.82 9.20
N GLN A 48 14.68 3.80 10.44
CA GLN A 48 13.70 2.82 10.93
C GLN A 48 12.71 3.49 11.88
N VAL A 49 11.42 3.07 11.80
CA VAL A 49 10.51 3.19 12.94
C VAL A 49 10.79 1.99 13.83
N LYS A 50 11.24 2.22 15.06
CA LYS A 50 11.65 1.18 16.01
C LYS A 50 10.58 0.92 17.06
N ASP A 51 10.75 -0.18 17.79
CA ASP A 51 9.89 -0.56 18.92
C ASP A 51 8.41 -0.71 18.54
N ILE A 52 8.16 -1.19 17.30
CA ILE A 52 6.85 -1.42 16.72
C ILE A 52 6.69 -2.91 16.38
N GLU A 53 6.10 -3.67 17.30
CA GLU A 53 5.97 -5.13 17.19
C GLU A 53 4.88 -5.53 16.16
N ALA A 54 5.23 -6.44 15.27
CA ALA A 54 4.36 -6.97 14.22
C ALA A 54 3.66 -5.86 13.38
N PRO A 55 4.40 -4.90 12.78
CA PRO A 55 3.82 -3.90 11.90
C PRO A 55 3.32 -4.55 10.60
N HIS A 56 2.12 -4.19 10.14
CA HIS A 56 1.53 -4.83 8.96
C HIS A 56 1.25 -3.84 7.83
N GLY A 57 0.14 -3.12 7.86
CA GLY A 57 -0.24 -2.15 6.84
C GLY A 57 0.47 -0.82 6.99
N VAL A 58 0.79 -0.14 5.89
CA VAL A 58 1.32 1.21 5.90
C VAL A 58 0.68 2.07 4.83
N THR A 59 0.33 3.31 5.17
CA THR A 59 -0.13 4.36 4.25
C THR A 59 0.36 5.73 4.74
N PHE A 60 0.17 6.78 3.94
CA PHE A 60 0.73 8.09 4.22
C PHE A 60 -0.30 9.20 4.07
N SER A 61 -0.14 10.28 4.81
CA SER A 61 -0.91 11.49 4.56
C SER A 61 -0.63 12.04 3.15
N PRO A 62 -1.62 12.64 2.49
CA PRO A 62 -1.43 13.18 1.13
C PRO A 62 -0.33 14.23 1.00
N ASP A 63 -0.02 14.94 2.09
CA ASP A 63 1.06 15.91 2.17
C ASP A 63 2.45 15.27 2.42
N GLY A 64 2.51 13.95 2.62
CA GLY A 64 3.73 13.19 2.85
C GLY A 64 4.38 13.40 4.22
N THR A 65 3.73 14.10 5.17
CA THR A 65 4.32 14.41 6.48
C THR A 65 4.15 13.33 7.53
N ARG A 66 3.14 12.45 7.36
CA ARG A 66 2.81 11.38 8.31
C ARG A 66 2.77 10.02 7.64
N ALA A 67 3.24 9.00 8.33
CA ALA A 67 2.97 7.62 8.01
C ALA A 67 2.02 7.01 9.06
N TYR A 68 1.10 6.17 8.61
CA TYR A 68 0.12 5.45 9.42
C TYR A 68 0.38 3.96 9.27
N ILE A 69 0.63 3.28 10.39
CA ILE A 69 1.07 1.89 10.41
C ILE A 69 0.14 1.08 11.31
N THR A 70 -0.46 0.02 10.78
CA THR A 70 -1.23 -0.92 11.62
C THR A 70 -0.28 -1.84 12.38
N VAL A 71 -0.56 -2.04 13.66
CA VAL A 71 0.25 -2.85 14.58
C VAL A 71 -0.60 -4.00 15.08
N GLU A 72 -0.28 -5.22 14.63
CA GLU A 72 -1.07 -6.42 14.94
C GLU A 72 -0.96 -6.81 16.42
N ALA A 73 0.23 -6.70 17.00
CA ALA A 73 0.48 -7.07 18.39
C ALA A 73 -0.33 -6.22 19.40
N GLU A 74 -0.62 -4.96 19.06
CA GLU A 74 -1.29 -4.02 19.97
C GLU A 74 -2.76 -3.76 19.61
N ASN A 75 -3.24 -4.19 18.44
CA ASN A 75 -4.52 -3.76 17.87
C ASN A 75 -4.63 -2.23 17.81
N THR A 76 -3.61 -1.57 17.28
CA THR A 76 -3.54 -0.11 17.16
C THR A 76 -3.13 0.32 15.75
N VAL A 77 -3.34 1.60 15.45
CA VAL A 77 -2.65 2.28 14.37
C VAL A 77 -1.70 3.32 14.96
N TRP A 78 -0.44 3.27 14.51
CA TRP A 78 0.59 4.23 14.86
C TRP A 78 0.61 5.37 13.86
N PHE A 79 0.75 6.58 14.37
CA PHE A 79 1.00 7.82 13.63
C PHE A 79 2.46 8.17 13.82
N THR A 80 3.22 8.25 12.75
CA THR A 80 4.65 8.58 12.81
C THR A 80 4.97 9.75 11.87
N ASP A 81 5.97 10.53 12.23
CA ASP A 81 6.50 11.60 11.41
C ASP A 81 7.43 11.01 10.33
N THR A 82 7.24 11.36 9.05
CA THR A 82 7.97 10.74 7.95
C THR A 82 9.43 11.19 7.84
N ARG A 83 9.77 12.38 8.33
CA ARG A 83 11.15 12.91 8.30
C ARG A 83 12.03 12.31 9.37
N THR A 84 11.45 12.05 10.54
CA THR A 84 12.18 11.62 11.74
C THR A 84 11.93 10.17 12.14
N ALA A 85 10.96 9.52 11.52
CA ALA A 85 10.44 8.18 11.89
C ALA A 85 9.95 8.07 13.35
N LYS A 86 9.72 9.20 14.02
CA LYS A 86 9.28 9.21 15.42
C LYS A 86 7.78 9.02 15.56
N LEU A 87 7.39 8.29 16.60
CA LEU A 87 6.01 8.14 17.01
C LEU A 87 5.41 9.50 17.39
N ILE A 88 4.24 9.81 16.81
CA ILE A 88 3.41 10.97 17.18
C ILE A 88 2.34 10.52 18.18
N GLY A 89 1.73 9.36 17.95
CA GLY A 89 0.71 8.79 18.82
C GLY A 89 0.15 7.49 18.29
N LYS A 90 -0.73 6.87 19.08
CA LYS A 90 -1.38 5.59 18.78
C LYS A 90 -2.89 5.73 18.94
N VAL A 91 -3.65 5.05 18.09
CA VAL A 91 -5.13 4.97 18.21
C VAL A 91 -5.54 3.51 18.33
N PRO A 92 -6.28 3.12 19.38
CA PRO A 92 -6.83 1.78 19.52
C PRO A 92 -7.85 1.46 18.43
N LEU A 93 -7.85 0.21 17.98
CA LEU A 93 -8.75 -0.34 17.00
C LEU A 93 -9.75 -1.30 17.65
N SER A 94 -10.85 -1.58 16.96
CA SER A 94 -11.90 -2.50 17.46
C SER A 94 -11.47 -3.97 17.50
N GLY A 95 -10.35 -4.30 16.85
CA GLY A 95 -9.80 -5.65 16.81
C GLY A 95 -8.50 -5.72 16.02
N HIS A 96 -8.08 -6.94 15.70
CA HIS A 96 -6.84 -7.22 14.97
C HIS A 96 -6.85 -6.60 13.58
N PRO A 97 -5.95 -5.65 13.29
CA PRO A 97 -5.91 -4.96 12.01
C PRO A 97 -5.16 -5.76 10.94
N ASN A 98 -5.41 -5.43 9.67
CA ASN A 98 -4.58 -5.86 8.56
C ASN A 98 -4.13 -4.63 7.76
N ASN A 99 -4.72 -4.38 6.60
CA ASN A 99 -4.33 -3.28 5.72
C ASN A 99 -5.08 -1.97 6.06
N ILE A 100 -4.54 -0.87 5.56
CA ILE A 100 -4.95 0.49 5.84
C ILE A 100 -4.99 1.32 4.56
N ALA A 101 -5.98 2.20 4.45
CA ALA A 101 -6.06 3.22 3.43
C ALA A 101 -6.34 4.59 4.04
N VAL A 102 -5.96 5.65 3.36
CA VAL A 102 -6.21 7.05 3.75
C VAL A 102 -7.20 7.69 2.80
N SER A 103 -8.08 8.54 3.30
CA SER A 103 -8.96 9.38 2.48
C SER A 103 -8.15 10.36 1.63
N LYS A 104 -8.70 10.78 0.51
CA LYS A 104 -8.02 11.69 -0.42
C LYS A 104 -7.68 13.05 0.19
N ASP A 105 -8.47 13.52 1.15
CA ASP A 105 -8.23 14.75 1.92
C ASP A 105 -7.35 14.54 3.16
N GLY A 106 -6.95 13.30 3.44
CA GLY A 106 -6.07 12.93 4.56
C GLY A 106 -6.75 12.93 5.93
N LYS A 107 -8.05 13.17 6.01
CA LYS A 107 -8.75 13.33 7.31
C LYS A 107 -9.21 12.03 7.94
N ARG A 108 -9.27 10.93 7.16
CA ARG A 108 -9.73 9.63 7.64
C ARG A 108 -8.78 8.52 7.24
N LEU A 109 -8.65 7.52 8.12
CA LEU A 109 -8.05 6.24 7.80
C LEU A 109 -9.15 5.17 7.81
N PHE A 110 -9.03 4.21 6.93
CA PHE A 110 -9.90 3.04 6.83
C PHE A 110 -9.06 1.79 7.04
N ILE A 111 -9.35 1.04 8.08
CA ILE A 111 -8.54 -0.08 8.53
C ILE A 111 -9.37 -1.37 8.50
N ALA A 112 -8.89 -2.37 7.77
CA ALA A 112 -9.52 -3.68 7.75
C ALA A 112 -9.32 -4.39 9.09
N ILE A 113 -10.40 -4.80 9.74
CA ILE A 113 -10.38 -5.56 10.99
C ILE A 113 -10.66 -7.03 10.69
N VAL A 114 -9.70 -7.88 11.07
CA VAL A 114 -9.74 -9.34 10.84
C VAL A 114 -10.56 -10.05 11.91
N THR A 115 -10.62 -9.51 13.13
CA THR A 115 -11.40 -10.08 14.23
C THR A 115 -12.87 -10.26 13.82
N PRO A 116 -13.44 -11.48 13.90
CA PRO A 116 -14.85 -11.70 13.58
C PRO A 116 -15.79 -10.82 14.41
N PRO A 117 -16.90 -10.35 13.81
CA PRO A 117 -17.43 -10.67 12.48
C PRO A 117 -16.74 -9.96 11.31
N GLY A 118 -15.80 -9.06 11.55
CA GLY A 118 -15.11 -8.24 10.57
C GLY A 118 -15.72 -6.85 10.41
N ALA A 119 -14.86 -5.86 10.25
CA ALA A 119 -15.25 -4.46 10.11
C ALA A 119 -14.22 -3.66 9.29
N VAL A 120 -14.58 -2.44 8.96
CA VAL A 120 -13.66 -1.37 8.60
C VAL A 120 -13.74 -0.30 9.70
N ASP A 121 -12.66 -0.13 10.45
CA ASP A 121 -12.51 0.96 11.41
C ASP A 121 -12.20 2.26 10.68
N VAL A 122 -12.86 3.33 11.11
CA VAL A 122 -12.68 4.68 10.59
C VAL A 122 -12.03 5.54 11.66
N ILE A 123 -10.84 6.03 11.36
CA ILE A 123 -10.06 6.87 12.28
C ILE A 123 -10.07 8.31 11.78
N ASP A 124 -10.43 9.25 12.62
CA ASP A 124 -10.21 10.68 12.40
C ASP A 124 -8.71 10.98 12.65
N THR A 125 -8.00 11.46 11.61
CA THR A 125 -6.55 11.70 11.68
C THR A 125 -6.17 12.95 12.46
N VAL A 126 -7.09 13.88 12.62
CA VAL A 126 -6.87 15.14 13.36
C VAL A 126 -7.14 14.92 14.85
N ALA A 127 -8.30 14.34 15.16
CA ALA A 127 -8.68 14.01 16.53
C ALA A 127 -7.90 12.78 17.07
N MET A 128 -7.25 12.01 16.21
CA MET A 128 -6.57 10.76 16.53
C MET A 128 -7.50 9.81 17.30
N LYS A 129 -8.67 9.53 16.73
CA LYS A 129 -9.73 8.76 17.39
C LYS A 129 -10.44 7.82 16.43
N ASN A 130 -10.78 6.61 16.87
CA ASN A 130 -11.71 5.74 16.16
C ASN A 130 -13.13 6.32 16.29
N ILE A 131 -13.73 6.68 15.17
CA ILE A 131 -15.04 7.35 15.13
C ILE A 131 -16.19 6.43 14.69
N LYS A 132 -15.88 5.32 14.01
CA LYS A 132 -16.88 4.35 13.55
C LYS A 132 -16.20 3.02 13.22
N SER A 133 -16.87 1.91 13.52
CA SER A 133 -16.55 0.58 13.00
C SER A 133 -17.71 0.16 12.10
N ILE A 134 -17.45 0.00 10.80
CA ILE A 134 -18.44 -0.34 9.79
C ILE A 134 -18.43 -1.85 9.59
N PRO A 135 -19.51 -2.58 9.91
CA PRO A 135 -19.55 -4.01 9.67
C PRO A 135 -19.43 -4.34 8.18
N ILE A 136 -18.66 -5.38 7.86
CA ILE A 136 -18.54 -5.93 6.51
C ILE A 136 -18.83 -7.44 6.52
N LYS A 137 -19.02 -8.01 5.35
CA LYS A 137 -19.32 -9.43 5.18
C LYS A 137 -18.07 -10.29 5.43
N GLY A 138 -17.90 -10.73 6.68
CA GLY A 138 -16.77 -11.54 7.15
C GLY A 138 -15.50 -10.74 7.46
N ALA A 139 -14.49 -11.41 8.00
CA ALA A 139 -13.23 -10.81 8.44
C ALA A 139 -12.56 -9.99 7.32
N GLY A 140 -12.28 -8.71 7.61
CA GLY A 140 -11.65 -7.78 6.67
C GLY A 140 -10.19 -8.14 6.42
N HIS A 141 -9.75 -8.04 5.15
CA HIS A 141 -8.35 -8.30 4.79
C HIS A 141 -7.66 -7.04 4.25
N ASN A 142 -8.26 -6.35 3.29
CA ASN A 142 -7.67 -5.15 2.70
C ASN A 142 -8.72 -4.05 2.54
N THR A 143 -8.28 -2.80 2.66
CA THR A 143 -9.07 -1.60 2.37
C THR A 143 -8.35 -0.71 1.37
N TYR A 144 -9.12 -0.03 0.52
CA TYR A 144 -8.64 0.92 -0.47
C TYR A 144 -9.62 2.07 -0.60
N VAL A 145 -9.14 3.27 -0.90
CA VAL A 145 -9.97 4.41 -1.29
C VAL A 145 -9.94 4.55 -2.80
N THR A 146 -11.09 4.79 -3.42
CA THR A 146 -11.18 4.96 -4.87
C THR A 146 -10.43 6.21 -5.35
N PRO A 147 -9.95 6.25 -6.62
CA PRO A 147 -9.17 7.36 -7.14
C PRO A 147 -9.88 8.72 -7.07
N ASP A 148 -11.20 8.74 -7.14
CA ASP A 148 -12.02 9.95 -6.97
C ASP A 148 -12.32 10.30 -5.50
N GLY A 149 -11.98 9.39 -4.57
CA GLY A 149 -12.20 9.57 -3.13
C GLY A 149 -13.63 9.36 -2.67
N LYS A 150 -14.52 8.80 -3.52
CA LYS A 150 -15.94 8.65 -3.18
C LYS A 150 -16.27 7.40 -2.40
N PHE A 151 -15.47 6.35 -2.57
CA PHE A 151 -15.75 5.05 -1.97
C PHE A 151 -14.53 4.45 -1.28
N VAL A 152 -14.82 3.66 -0.26
CA VAL A 152 -13.89 2.74 0.38
C VAL A 152 -14.25 1.33 -0.08
N ILE A 153 -13.26 0.56 -0.51
CA ILE A 153 -13.44 -0.81 -0.94
C ILE A 153 -12.73 -1.72 0.04
N ALA A 154 -13.48 -2.66 0.63
CA ALA A 154 -12.94 -3.63 1.57
C ALA A 154 -13.10 -5.06 1.04
N GLY A 155 -12.00 -5.80 1.00
CA GLY A 155 -11.98 -7.22 0.67
C GLY A 155 -12.05 -8.08 1.92
N SER A 156 -12.81 -9.18 1.86
CA SER A 156 -12.88 -10.20 2.90
C SER A 156 -12.50 -11.57 2.38
N VAL A 157 -11.56 -12.23 3.07
CA VAL A 157 -11.18 -13.62 2.76
C VAL A 157 -12.26 -14.58 3.24
N ALA A 158 -12.68 -14.48 4.49
CA ALA A 158 -13.68 -15.37 5.08
C ALA A 158 -15.07 -15.15 4.47
N GLY A 159 -15.46 -13.90 4.25
CA GLY A 159 -16.73 -13.54 3.62
C GLY A 159 -16.76 -13.75 2.11
N LYS A 160 -15.62 -14.03 1.48
CA LYS A 160 -15.47 -14.15 0.03
C LYS A 160 -16.11 -12.95 -0.71
N SER A 161 -15.96 -11.77 -0.17
CA SER A 161 -16.70 -10.59 -0.60
C SER A 161 -15.80 -9.38 -0.80
N LEU A 162 -16.24 -8.53 -1.73
CA LEU A 162 -15.81 -7.17 -1.90
C LEU A 162 -16.97 -6.29 -1.43
N ASN A 163 -16.70 -5.39 -0.49
CA ASN A 163 -17.70 -4.50 0.11
C ASN A 163 -17.35 -3.06 -0.25
N VAL A 164 -18.31 -2.30 -0.73
CA VAL A 164 -18.12 -0.90 -1.10
C VAL A 164 -18.94 -0.01 -0.17
N ILE A 165 -18.26 0.96 0.41
CA ILE A 165 -18.76 1.88 1.42
C ILE A 165 -18.63 3.28 0.84
N ASP A 166 -19.65 4.11 1.01
CA ASP A 166 -19.58 5.53 0.67
C ASP A 166 -18.61 6.23 1.66
N GLU A 167 -17.59 6.90 1.15
CA GLU A 167 -16.54 7.52 1.97
C GLU A 167 -17.07 8.66 2.83
N TYR A 168 -18.07 9.40 2.33
CA TYR A 168 -18.62 10.56 3.03
C TYR A 168 -19.63 10.18 4.10
N THR A 169 -20.63 9.35 3.75
CA THR A 169 -21.70 8.93 4.68
C THR A 169 -21.27 7.81 5.60
N LEU A 170 -20.22 7.06 5.25
CA LEU A 170 -19.73 5.87 5.95
C LEU A 170 -20.78 4.75 6.01
N GLU A 171 -21.62 4.64 4.98
CA GLU A 171 -22.64 3.61 4.85
C GLU A 171 -22.30 2.63 3.72
N PRO A 172 -22.62 1.34 3.88
CA PRO A 172 -22.49 0.36 2.81
C PRO A 172 -23.34 0.74 1.59
N VAL A 173 -22.78 0.63 0.38
CA VAL A 173 -23.46 0.95 -0.89
C VAL A 173 -23.84 -0.31 -1.64
N TRP A 174 -22.88 -1.21 -1.83
CA TRP A 174 -23.06 -2.52 -2.46
C TRP A 174 -21.97 -3.49 -2.07
N ASP A 175 -22.23 -4.76 -2.25
CA ASP A 175 -21.24 -5.83 -2.10
C ASP A 175 -21.30 -6.82 -3.27
N MET A 176 -20.21 -7.54 -3.46
CA MET A 176 -20.10 -8.61 -4.45
C MET A 176 -19.47 -9.84 -3.80
N THR A 177 -20.04 -11.02 -4.06
CA THR A 177 -19.55 -12.30 -3.54
C THR A 177 -18.82 -13.07 -4.63
N PHE A 178 -17.73 -13.74 -4.26
CA PHE A 178 -16.90 -14.58 -5.13
C PHE A 178 -16.93 -16.03 -4.69
N ASP A 179 -16.38 -16.90 -5.54
CA ASP A 179 -16.18 -18.33 -5.22
C ASP A 179 -15.03 -18.52 -4.22
N GLN A 180 -14.09 -17.56 -4.15
CA GLN A 180 -12.90 -17.59 -3.31
C GLN A 180 -12.77 -16.32 -2.45
N GLY A 181 -11.95 -16.39 -1.40
CA GLY A 181 -11.70 -15.25 -0.53
C GLY A 181 -11.01 -14.08 -1.25
N VAL A 182 -11.52 -12.86 -1.05
CA VAL A 182 -11.00 -11.64 -1.68
C VAL A 182 -9.80 -11.13 -0.89
N ARG A 183 -8.67 -10.94 -1.58
CA ARG A 183 -7.38 -10.52 -1.02
C ARG A 183 -6.99 -9.12 -1.49
N CYS A 184 -5.73 -8.97 -1.88
CA CYS A 184 -5.17 -7.70 -2.35
C CYS A 184 -5.82 -7.24 -3.65
N MET A 185 -5.89 -5.93 -3.83
CA MET A 185 -6.43 -5.35 -5.06
C MET A 185 -5.68 -4.08 -5.45
N THR A 186 -5.89 -3.68 -6.69
CA THR A 186 -5.53 -2.35 -7.20
C THR A 186 -6.67 -1.81 -8.03
N ILE A 187 -6.77 -0.49 -8.12
CA ILE A 187 -7.92 0.19 -8.72
C ILE A 187 -7.45 1.00 -9.91
N GLU A 188 -8.03 0.73 -11.07
CA GLU A 188 -7.79 1.52 -12.28
C GLU A 188 -8.64 2.79 -12.28
N LYS A 189 -7.97 3.90 -12.51
CA LYS A 189 -8.60 5.20 -12.68
C LYS A 189 -9.03 5.39 -14.14
N ALA A 190 -10.27 5.79 -14.37
CA ALA A 190 -10.75 6.24 -15.67
C ALA A 190 -10.19 7.62 -16.03
N ALA A 191 -10.33 8.01 -17.31
CA ALA A 191 -9.83 9.30 -17.80
C ALA A 191 -10.47 10.51 -17.08
N ASP A 192 -11.70 10.38 -16.63
CA ASP A 192 -12.44 11.42 -15.85
C ASP A 192 -12.08 11.40 -14.36
N GLY A 193 -11.19 10.50 -13.92
CA GLY A 193 -10.74 10.36 -12.54
C GLY A 193 -11.58 9.39 -11.69
N SER A 194 -12.70 8.89 -12.20
CA SER A 194 -13.53 7.89 -11.51
C SER A 194 -12.89 6.51 -11.50
N THR A 195 -13.51 5.57 -10.78
CA THR A 195 -13.10 4.17 -10.77
C THR A 195 -13.56 3.46 -12.04
N ASN A 196 -12.62 2.83 -12.76
CA ASN A 196 -12.92 2.03 -13.95
C ASN A 196 -13.03 0.54 -13.60
N ARG A 197 -11.91 -0.11 -13.33
CA ARG A 197 -11.85 -1.53 -13.00
C ARG A 197 -11.12 -1.74 -11.67
N ILE A 198 -11.47 -2.85 -11.00
CA ILE A 198 -10.72 -3.37 -9.86
C ILE A 198 -10.05 -4.65 -10.29
N PHE A 199 -8.76 -4.78 -9.99
CA PHE A 199 -8.00 -6.01 -10.16
C PHE A 199 -7.77 -6.59 -8.77
N THR A 200 -8.34 -7.78 -8.49
CA THR A 200 -8.24 -8.39 -7.16
C THR A 200 -7.72 -9.80 -7.22
N GLN A 201 -6.89 -10.13 -6.27
CA GLN A 201 -6.44 -11.50 -6.07
C GLN A 201 -7.42 -12.28 -5.22
N LEU A 202 -7.59 -13.54 -5.56
CA LEU A 202 -8.49 -14.46 -4.90
C LEU A 202 -7.71 -15.60 -4.26
N SER A 203 -8.16 -16.06 -3.11
CA SER A 203 -7.57 -17.22 -2.43
C SER A 203 -7.58 -18.44 -3.36
N ASN A 204 -6.52 -19.24 -3.31
CA ASN A 204 -6.33 -20.46 -4.12
C ASN A 204 -6.25 -20.25 -5.64
N VAL A 205 -6.32 -19.01 -6.13
CA VAL A 205 -6.21 -18.67 -7.55
C VAL A 205 -4.82 -18.13 -7.85
N HIS A 206 -4.08 -18.80 -8.75
CA HIS A 206 -2.82 -18.29 -9.28
C HIS A 206 -3.11 -17.30 -10.40
N GLY A 207 -3.53 -16.09 -10.02
CA GLY A 207 -4.05 -15.10 -10.95
C GLY A 207 -4.80 -13.98 -10.24
N PHE A 208 -5.62 -13.28 -11.00
CA PHE A 208 -6.46 -12.20 -10.48
C PHE A 208 -7.78 -12.09 -11.26
N ALA A 209 -8.82 -11.61 -10.58
CA ALA A 209 -10.10 -11.25 -11.18
C ALA A 209 -10.09 -9.79 -11.60
N VAL A 210 -10.81 -9.47 -12.66
CA VAL A 210 -11.06 -8.13 -13.18
C VAL A 210 -12.53 -7.81 -13.00
N ILE A 211 -12.83 -6.79 -12.23
CA ILE A 211 -14.20 -6.35 -11.92
C ILE A 211 -14.44 -5.02 -12.63
N ASP A 212 -15.53 -4.94 -13.37
CA ASP A 212 -16.05 -3.67 -13.88
C ASP A 212 -16.80 -2.96 -12.74
N PHE A 213 -16.31 -1.81 -12.33
CA PHE A 213 -16.84 -1.09 -11.17
C PHE A 213 -18.25 -0.56 -11.41
N LYS A 214 -18.58 -0.17 -12.64
CA LYS A 214 -19.89 0.42 -12.98
C LYS A 214 -21.00 -0.62 -13.02
N THR A 215 -20.69 -1.83 -13.51
CA THR A 215 -21.68 -2.92 -13.65
C THR A 215 -21.69 -3.86 -12.46
N HIS A 216 -20.73 -3.72 -11.52
CA HIS A 216 -20.53 -4.60 -10.35
C HIS A 216 -20.37 -6.07 -10.74
N LYS A 217 -19.62 -6.36 -11.81
CA LYS A 217 -19.44 -7.72 -12.34
C LYS A 217 -17.98 -8.10 -12.52
N GLU A 218 -17.64 -9.34 -12.19
CA GLU A 218 -16.41 -9.95 -12.67
C GLU A 218 -16.55 -10.14 -14.20
N ILE A 219 -15.69 -9.46 -14.97
CA ILE A 219 -15.71 -9.48 -16.43
C ILE A 219 -14.64 -10.40 -17.02
N ARG A 220 -13.61 -10.70 -16.23
CA ARG A 220 -12.49 -11.56 -16.66
C ARG A 220 -11.75 -12.11 -15.44
N ARG A 221 -11.19 -13.31 -15.59
CA ARG A 221 -10.18 -13.86 -14.69
C ARG A 221 -8.91 -14.13 -15.50
N VAL A 222 -7.79 -13.58 -15.04
CA VAL A 222 -6.46 -13.74 -15.68
C VAL A 222 -5.66 -14.70 -14.82
N MET A 223 -5.29 -15.85 -15.42
CA MET A 223 -4.41 -16.82 -14.76
C MET A 223 -2.95 -16.46 -15.06
N LEU A 224 -2.10 -16.50 -14.05
CA LEU A 224 -0.66 -16.36 -14.23
C LEU A 224 -0.09 -17.66 -14.85
N PRO A 225 1.00 -17.58 -15.62
CA PRO A 225 1.69 -18.76 -16.12
C PRO A 225 2.15 -19.69 -14.99
N ASP A 226 2.05 -20.99 -15.21
CA ASP A 226 2.45 -22.01 -14.24
C ASP A 226 3.97 -22.20 -14.14
N GLU A 227 4.71 -21.79 -15.13
CA GLU A 227 6.15 -21.86 -15.18
C GLU A 227 6.80 -20.47 -15.12
N PRO A 228 7.97 -20.32 -14.49
CA PRO A 228 8.72 -21.38 -13.77
C PRO A 228 8.17 -21.63 -12.35
N LYS A 229 7.98 -22.89 -11.97
CA LYS A 229 7.66 -23.28 -10.57
C LYS A 229 8.92 -23.24 -9.73
N ARG A 230 9.22 -22.11 -9.10
CA ARG A 230 10.45 -21.89 -8.32
C ARG A 230 10.19 -21.68 -6.82
N GLY A 231 8.98 -21.37 -6.45
CA GLY A 231 8.62 -21.02 -5.08
C GLY A 231 7.74 -22.05 -4.39
N THR A 232 7.66 -21.93 -3.08
CA THR A 232 6.69 -22.63 -2.24
C THR A 232 5.48 -21.74 -2.03
N VAL A 233 4.29 -22.30 -2.23
CA VAL A 233 3.04 -21.59 -1.92
C VAL A 233 2.86 -21.60 -0.41
N HIS A 234 3.01 -20.43 0.22
CA HIS A 234 2.62 -20.25 1.61
C HIS A 234 1.12 -19.93 1.67
N SER A 235 0.38 -20.72 2.42
CA SER A 235 -1.06 -20.57 2.59
C SER A 235 -1.87 -20.63 1.28
N ALA A 236 -3.13 -20.22 1.34
CA ALA A 236 -4.04 -20.17 0.21
C ALA A 236 -3.81 -18.94 -0.72
N ALA A 237 -2.58 -18.43 -0.84
CA ALA A 237 -2.24 -17.25 -1.65
C ALA A 237 -1.10 -17.55 -2.64
N PRO A 238 -1.37 -18.28 -3.75
CA PRO A 238 -0.35 -18.58 -4.76
C PRO A 238 0.13 -17.32 -5.52
N SER A 239 -0.67 -16.26 -5.52
CA SER A 239 -0.31 -14.88 -5.87
C SER A 239 -0.84 -13.93 -4.79
N HIS A 240 -0.22 -12.76 -4.57
CA HIS A 240 -0.60 -11.86 -3.49
C HIS A 240 -0.55 -10.38 -3.89
N GLY A 241 0.57 -9.66 -3.76
CA GLY A 241 0.65 -8.24 -4.11
C GLY A 241 0.30 -7.97 -5.57
N ILE A 242 -0.49 -6.94 -5.82
CA ILE A 242 -0.89 -6.49 -7.16
C ILE A 242 -0.94 -4.97 -7.18
N GLY A 243 -0.41 -4.33 -8.24
CA GLY A 243 -0.39 -2.88 -8.34
C GLY A 243 -0.28 -2.38 -9.76
N ILE A 244 -0.98 -1.28 -10.05
CA ILE A 244 -0.80 -0.50 -11.28
C ILE A 244 0.32 0.50 -11.05
N ALA A 245 1.27 0.58 -11.98
CA ALA A 245 2.32 1.60 -11.93
C ALA A 245 1.74 3.01 -11.97
N PRO A 246 2.38 4.02 -11.34
CA PRO A 246 1.84 5.39 -11.27
C PRO A 246 1.52 6.04 -12.60
N ASP A 247 2.23 5.66 -13.69
CA ASP A 247 1.96 6.14 -15.06
C ASP A 247 0.75 5.48 -15.72
N GLY A 248 0.12 4.49 -15.07
CA GLY A 248 -1.06 3.78 -15.55
C GLY A 248 -0.80 2.80 -16.70
N LYS A 249 0.46 2.53 -17.09
CA LYS A 249 0.78 1.75 -18.28
C LYS A 249 1.00 0.27 -18.04
N THR A 250 1.31 -0.13 -16.81
CA THR A 250 1.61 -1.53 -16.46
C THR A 250 0.96 -1.94 -15.16
N LEU A 251 0.55 -3.22 -15.11
CA LEU A 251 0.07 -3.91 -13.92
C LEU A 251 1.11 -4.97 -13.51
N TRP A 252 1.50 -4.98 -12.24
CA TRP A 252 2.47 -5.91 -11.69
C TRP A 252 1.84 -6.81 -10.65
N VAL A 253 2.18 -8.09 -10.68
CA VAL A 253 1.53 -9.13 -9.87
C VAL A 253 2.55 -10.08 -9.28
N ASN A 254 2.63 -10.14 -7.94
CA ASN A 254 3.50 -11.08 -7.24
C ASN A 254 2.98 -12.52 -7.33
N SER A 255 3.90 -13.46 -7.50
CA SER A 255 3.63 -14.89 -7.49
C SER A 255 4.55 -15.61 -6.52
N SER A 256 3.99 -16.12 -5.42
CA SER A 256 4.73 -17.00 -4.50
C SER A 256 5.09 -18.32 -5.19
N ARG A 257 4.21 -18.82 -6.07
CA ARG A 257 4.41 -20.06 -6.83
C ARG A 257 5.60 -19.98 -7.80
N ALA A 258 5.78 -18.81 -8.46
CA ALA A 258 6.88 -18.60 -9.38
C ALA A 258 8.12 -17.98 -8.70
N ALA A 259 8.04 -17.52 -7.45
CA ALA A 259 9.07 -16.77 -6.74
C ALA A 259 9.52 -15.52 -7.53
N GLY A 260 8.58 -14.66 -7.87
CA GLY A 260 8.85 -13.46 -8.63
C GLY A 260 7.61 -12.65 -8.95
N VAL A 261 7.74 -11.72 -9.87
CA VAL A 261 6.69 -10.79 -10.25
C VAL A 261 6.44 -10.81 -11.75
N PHE A 262 5.17 -10.91 -12.15
CA PHE A 262 4.71 -10.80 -13.53
C PHE A 262 4.31 -9.36 -13.85
N ALA A 263 4.53 -8.93 -15.09
CA ALA A 263 4.10 -7.64 -15.59
C ALA A 263 3.15 -7.80 -16.79
N TYR A 264 2.14 -6.94 -16.84
CA TYR A 264 1.13 -6.87 -17.89
C TYR A 264 1.00 -5.44 -18.40
N SER A 265 0.67 -5.28 -19.68
CA SER A 265 0.32 -3.95 -20.22
C SER A 265 -1.06 -3.50 -19.75
N MET A 266 -1.25 -2.20 -19.63
CA MET A 266 -2.56 -1.58 -19.43
C MET A 266 -2.97 -0.81 -20.69
N PRO A 267 -4.24 -0.79 -21.09
CA PRO A 267 -5.38 -1.45 -20.42
C PRO A 267 -5.62 -2.90 -20.84
N ASP A 268 -4.86 -3.44 -21.82
CA ASP A 268 -5.19 -4.68 -22.54
C ASP A 268 -4.84 -5.96 -21.78
N LEU A 269 -4.03 -5.87 -20.74
CA LEU A 269 -3.54 -7.00 -19.94
C LEU A 269 -2.76 -8.03 -20.77
N LYS A 270 -1.94 -7.57 -21.72
CA LYS A 270 -1.00 -8.42 -22.46
C LYS A 270 0.21 -8.73 -21.59
N PRO A 271 0.67 -9.99 -21.50
CA PRO A 271 1.89 -10.31 -20.76
C PRO A 271 3.09 -9.54 -21.32
N LEU A 272 3.86 -8.90 -20.45
CA LEU A 272 5.11 -8.22 -20.79
C LEU A 272 6.34 -9.04 -20.38
N GLY A 273 6.23 -9.85 -19.33
CA GLY A 273 7.31 -10.69 -18.85
C GLY A 273 7.21 -11.05 -17.38
N PHE A 274 8.30 -11.64 -16.90
CA PHE A 274 8.46 -12.11 -15.52
C PHE A 274 9.84 -11.76 -15.02
N VAL A 275 9.94 -11.31 -13.77
CA VAL A 275 11.20 -11.06 -13.07
C VAL A 275 11.29 -11.98 -11.85
N PRO A 276 12.27 -12.90 -11.80
CA PRO A 276 12.50 -13.70 -10.60
C PRO A 276 13.00 -12.80 -9.47
N THR A 277 12.51 -13.01 -8.25
CA THR A 277 12.95 -12.33 -7.03
C THR A 277 13.38 -13.37 -6.00
N ALA A 278 12.57 -13.62 -4.97
CA ALA A 278 12.82 -14.64 -3.96
C ALA A 278 11.55 -15.41 -3.60
N SER A 279 11.67 -16.32 -2.64
CA SER A 279 10.52 -17.03 -2.11
C SER A 279 9.52 -16.08 -1.47
N THR A 280 8.25 -16.34 -1.69
CA THR A 280 7.11 -15.63 -1.10
C THR A 280 7.18 -14.11 -1.30
N PRO A 281 7.21 -13.59 -2.56
CA PRO A 281 6.98 -12.18 -2.78
C PRO A 281 5.56 -11.84 -2.35
N ASP A 282 5.43 -10.96 -1.34
CA ASP A 282 4.15 -10.70 -0.68
C ASP A 282 3.50 -9.40 -1.17
N TRP A 283 4.24 -8.29 -1.18
CA TRP A 283 3.73 -6.98 -1.58
C TRP A 283 4.63 -6.28 -2.56
N LEU A 284 4.11 -5.21 -3.19
CA LEU A 284 4.89 -4.36 -4.08
C LEU A 284 4.45 -2.90 -4.00
N THR A 285 5.39 -2.00 -4.25
CA THR A 285 5.16 -0.57 -4.44
C THR A 285 6.09 -0.02 -5.51
N PHE A 286 5.81 1.18 -6.00
CA PHE A 286 6.54 1.77 -7.13
C PHE A 286 7.20 3.09 -6.75
N THR A 287 8.29 3.45 -7.43
CA THR A 287 8.74 4.85 -7.45
C THR A 287 7.74 5.73 -8.20
N PRO A 288 7.57 7.02 -7.82
CA PRO A 288 6.60 7.92 -8.46
C PRO A 288 6.82 8.12 -9.96
N ASP A 289 8.05 7.94 -10.43
CA ASP A 289 8.44 8.05 -11.85
C ASP A 289 8.21 6.75 -12.65
N SER A 290 7.64 5.72 -12.03
CA SER A 290 7.37 4.42 -12.64
C SER A 290 8.59 3.71 -13.23
N LYS A 291 9.80 3.94 -12.67
CA LYS A 291 11.00 3.26 -13.15
C LYS A 291 11.33 2.00 -12.37
N THR A 292 10.99 1.97 -11.08
CA THR A 292 11.35 0.87 -10.19
C THR A 292 10.12 0.37 -9.43
N VAL A 293 9.94 -0.95 -9.39
CA VAL A 293 9.03 -1.62 -8.46
C VAL A 293 9.84 -2.29 -7.35
N TYR A 294 9.41 -2.06 -6.11
CA TYR A 294 9.98 -2.64 -4.90
C TYR A 294 9.11 -3.80 -4.44
N VAL A 295 9.66 -5.00 -4.42
CA VAL A 295 8.95 -6.25 -4.09
C VAL A 295 9.41 -6.75 -2.73
N ALA A 296 8.51 -6.84 -1.77
CA ALA A 296 8.76 -7.41 -0.45
C ALA A 296 8.79 -8.95 -0.54
N ASN A 297 9.90 -9.57 -0.19
CA ASN A 297 10.08 -11.03 -0.25
C ASN A 297 10.01 -11.62 1.17
N ALA A 298 8.79 -11.92 1.62
CA ALA A 298 8.52 -12.38 2.99
C ALA A 298 9.26 -13.68 3.38
N GLY A 299 9.56 -14.52 2.43
CA GLY A 299 10.32 -15.76 2.66
C GLY A 299 11.84 -15.61 2.59
N ALA A 300 12.38 -14.37 2.49
CA ALA A 300 13.81 -14.15 2.27
C ALA A 300 14.39 -12.93 2.98
N ASN A 301 13.59 -12.19 3.76
CA ASN A 301 14.01 -11.04 4.57
C ASN A 301 14.77 -9.95 3.78
N TYR A 302 14.35 -9.70 2.54
CA TYR A 302 14.84 -8.59 1.75
C TYR A 302 13.77 -8.04 0.79
N VAL A 303 13.98 -6.81 0.35
CA VAL A 303 13.19 -6.16 -0.70
C VAL A 303 13.99 -6.18 -2.00
N SER A 304 13.38 -6.65 -3.09
CA SER A 304 13.94 -6.55 -4.44
C SER A 304 13.59 -5.20 -5.06
N ALA A 305 14.57 -4.46 -5.55
CA ALA A 305 14.35 -3.35 -6.47
C ALA A 305 14.45 -3.89 -7.91
N VAL A 306 13.38 -3.71 -8.69
CA VAL A 306 13.29 -4.20 -10.07
C VAL A 306 13.17 -3.02 -11.01
N ASP A 307 14.10 -2.91 -11.97
CA ASP A 307 13.97 -1.97 -13.10
C ASP A 307 12.84 -2.43 -14.00
N MET A 308 11.79 -1.62 -14.09
CA MET A 308 10.57 -1.97 -14.80
C MET A 308 10.76 -2.01 -16.31
N LYS A 309 11.66 -1.18 -16.86
CA LYS A 309 11.95 -1.16 -18.30
C LYS A 309 12.87 -2.29 -18.71
N ALA A 310 13.91 -2.55 -17.94
CA ALA A 310 14.86 -3.63 -18.19
C ALA A 310 14.31 -5.00 -17.82
N MET A 311 13.20 -5.08 -17.08
CA MET A 311 12.61 -6.31 -16.53
C MET A 311 13.66 -7.13 -15.76
N LYS A 312 14.38 -6.49 -14.83
CA LYS A 312 15.50 -7.08 -14.12
C LYS A 312 15.59 -6.59 -12.68
N GLU A 313 15.88 -7.51 -11.75
CA GLU A 313 16.27 -7.16 -10.38
C GLU A 313 17.62 -6.44 -10.41
N VAL A 314 17.66 -5.22 -9.84
CA VAL A 314 18.87 -4.36 -9.82
C VAL A 314 19.48 -4.22 -8.44
N ALA A 315 18.72 -4.52 -7.38
CA ALA A 315 19.22 -4.54 -6.02
C ALA A 315 18.42 -5.49 -5.13
N ARG A 316 19.09 -6.03 -4.11
CA ARG A 316 18.53 -6.75 -2.97
C ARG A 316 18.85 -5.97 -1.71
N ILE A 317 17.83 -5.56 -1.00
CA ILE A 317 17.93 -4.67 0.15
C ILE A 317 17.55 -5.47 1.39
N PRO A 318 18.51 -5.88 2.23
CA PRO A 318 18.22 -6.58 3.48
C PRO A 318 17.33 -5.72 4.37
N VAL A 319 16.30 -6.33 4.95
CA VAL A 319 15.34 -5.73 5.87
C VAL A 319 15.07 -6.69 7.04
N GLY A 320 14.17 -6.31 7.94
CA GLY A 320 13.77 -7.17 9.05
C GLY A 320 13.00 -8.42 8.64
N GLU A 321 12.52 -9.17 9.63
CA GLU A 321 11.92 -10.49 9.43
C GLU A 321 10.50 -10.41 8.84
N VAL A 322 10.24 -11.26 7.85
CA VAL A 322 8.96 -11.40 7.16
C VAL A 322 8.46 -10.06 6.61
N PRO A 323 9.20 -9.43 5.66
CA PRO A 323 8.76 -8.20 5.01
C PRO A 323 7.45 -8.44 4.26
N LYS A 324 6.37 -7.78 4.70
CA LYS A 324 5.02 -7.98 4.14
C LYS A 324 4.55 -6.82 3.30
N ARG A 325 4.23 -5.70 3.92
CA ARG A 325 3.68 -4.55 3.21
C ARG A 325 4.77 -3.52 2.95
N ASN A 326 4.69 -2.87 1.81
CA ASN A 326 5.48 -1.68 1.58
C ASN A 326 4.64 -0.59 0.92
N GLY A 327 5.10 0.64 1.09
CA GLY A 327 4.46 1.81 0.51
C GLY A 327 5.48 2.89 0.21
N THR A 328 5.16 3.72 -0.79
CA THR A 328 6.01 4.82 -1.24
C THR A 328 5.44 6.15 -0.77
N VAL A 329 6.31 7.02 -0.25
CA VAL A 329 5.98 8.39 0.12
C VAL A 329 6.96 9.37 -0.50
N VAL A 330 6.45 10.54 -0.87
CA VAL A 330 7.25 11.72 -1.21
C VAL A 330 7.22 12.66 0.00
N ILE A 331 8.35 12.80 0.66
CA ILE A 331 8.51 13.65 1.85
C ILE A 331 8.88 15.05 1.37
N PRO A 332 8.13 16.10 1.77
CA PRO A 332 8.38 17.46 1.33
C PRO A 332 9.67 18.06 1.85
#